data_7849869a0fc0dea7da056142603014af
#
_entry.id   7849869a0fc0dea7da056142603014af
#
_cell.length_a   1.000
_cell.length_b   1.000
_cell.length_c   1.000
_cell.angle_alpha   90.00
_cell.angle_beta   90.00
_cell.angle_gamma   90.00
#
_symmetry.space_group_name_H-M   'P 1'
#
loop_
_entity.id
_entity.type
_entity.pdbx_description
1 polymer ?
#
loop_
_entity_poly.entity_id
_entity_poly.type
_entity_poly.pdbx_seq_one_letter_code
_entity_poly.pdbx_strand_id
1 'polypeptide(L)'
;MPYFKRYTSFVVSSVLLFSCYNIGCGKKESGTQSTIQLGASAKFEGDAPSVHKKSMVDEEIEKNKKLLESNPTDAKIHYSLGLLYDEKGMFDESLAAYKKASEFNPTMIESLVGQGAILNKKGKSDEAVSVFKKAIDINPHYAEAYEGLGLVYIHKKQEEDAVKSFNKALEINPGLVNSRYNLGILYAKKAQFNEAIAEWTKALEINPQKTEIYYNLGIAYTKINKFDDAISVWQKALIVRPDMANFHYTIGLAYKEKGDLDNAEASLKKTLEVDPEFVDVHKVLEEVYRSKGMLGDADREAEIYKSKSSPHH
;
A
#
# COMPACT_ATOMS: atom_id res chain seq x y z
N MET A 1 26.70 -16.59 8.13
CA MET A 1 25.24 -16.60 8.31
C MET A 1 24.62 -15.25 7.88
N PRO A 2 24.52 -14.95 6.58
CA PRO A 2 23.94 -13.67 6.12
C PRO A 2 22.48 -13.76 5.66
N TYR A 3 21.84 -14.94 5.66
CA TYR A 3 20.49 -15.13 5.12
C TYR A 3 19.35 -14.76 6.06
N PHE A 4 19.59 -14.69 7.36
CA PHE A 4 18.54 -14.49 8.38
C PHE A 4 17.99 -13.06 8.46
N LYS A 5 18.74 -12.05 8.02
CA LYS A 5 18.29 -10.63 8.10
C LYS A 5 17.35 -10.17 6.96
N ARG A 6 17.24 -10.95 5.87
CA ARG A 6 16.40 -10.56 4.71
C ARG A 6 14.93 -10.99 4.81
N TYR A 7 14.61 -11.98 5.63
CA TYR A 7 13.25 -12.55 5.67
C TYR A 7 12.30 -11.92 6.69
N THR A 8 12.80 -11.32 7.75
CA THR A 8 11.94 -10.70 8.79
C THR A 8 11.20 -9.45 8.31
N SER A 9 11.69 -8.77 7.28
CA SER A 9 11.03 -7.58 6.71
C SER A 9 9.91 -7.90 5.70
N PHE A 10 9.83 -9.15 5.21
CA PHE A 10 8.94 -9.53 4.11
C PHE A 10 7.56 -10.03 4.55
N VAL A 11 7.42 -10.51 5.79
CA VAL A 11 6.15 -11.11 6.28
C VAL A 11 5.03 -10.08 6.42
N VAL A 12 5.35 -8.80 6.57
CA VAL A 12 4.34 -7.74 6.78
C VAL A 12 3.99 -6.99 5.50
N SER A 13 4.80 -7.10 4.42
CA SER A 13 4.61 -6.30 3.20
C SER A 13 3.51 -6.78 2.24
N SER A 14 3.04 -8.03 2.35
CA SER A 14 2.10 -8.60 1.37
C SER A 14 0.62 -8.47 1.73
N VAL A 15 0.24 -7.78 2.81
CA VAL A 15 -1.14 -7.75 3.32
C VAL A 15 -2.01 -6.61 2.76
N LEU A 16 -1.49 -5.68 1.98
CA LEU A 16 -2.22 -4.45 1.64
C LEU A 16 -2.75 -4.37 0.20
N LEU A 17 -3.14 -5.49 -0.42
CA LEU A 17 -3.77 -5.47 -1.76
C LEU A 17 -5.30 -5.63 -1.76
N PHE A 18 -5.99 -5.55 -0.62
CA PHE A 18 -7.46 -5.58 -0.63
C PHE A 18 -8.07 -4.69 0.47
N SER A 19 -8.42 -3.49 0.13
CA SER A 19 -9.64 -2.79 0.54
C SER A 19 -9.60 -1.30 0.19
N CYS A 20 -9.82 -0.98 -1.07
CA CYS A 20 -10.34 0.35 -1.39
C CYS A 20 -11.86 0.31 -1.18
N TYR A 21 -12.30 0.66 0.03
CA TYR A 21 -13.72 0.91 0.25
C TYR A 21 -14.06 2.30 -0.29
N ASN A 22 -15.00 2.34 -1.24
CA ASN A 22 -15.73 3.53 -1.62
C ASN A 22 -16.27 4.25 -0.38
N ILE A 23 -15.70 5.39 -0.02
CA ILE A 23 -16.38 6.34 0.87
C ILE A 23 -17.11 7.31 -0.04
N GLY A 24 -18.29 6.88 -0.48
CA GLY A 24 -19.30 7.76 -1.02
C GLY A 24 -19.87 8.60 0.11
N CYS A 25 -19.47 9.85 0.22
CA CYS A 25 -20.19 10.82 1.02
C CYS A 25 -21.17 11.54 0.08
N GLY A 26 -22.41 11.05 0.08
CA GLY A 26 -23.49 11.69 -0.64
C GLY A 26 -23.86 13.02 0.02
N LYS A 27 -23.69 14.11 -0.73
CA LYS A 27 -24.64 15.20 -0.82
C LYS A 27 -24.34 15.96 -2.12
N LYS A 28 -25.38 16.06 -2.95
CA LYS A 28 -25.39 16.89 -4.15
C LYS A 28 -25.26 18.35 -3.75
N GLU A 29 -24.15 18.97 -4.11
CA GLU A 29 -24.11 20.40 -4.40
C GLU A 29 -23.48 20.57 -5.76
N SER A 30 -24.17 21.35 -6.59
CA SER A 30 -23.80 21.68 -7.96
C SER A 30 -22.60 22.61 -7.98
N GLY A 31 -21.44 22.03 -8.27
CA GLY A 31 -20.20 22.74 -8.51
C GLY A 31 -19.18 21.72 -9.01
N THR A 32 -18.71 21.90 -10.24
CA THR A 32 -17.72 21.04 -10.88
C THR A 32 -16.37 21.16 -10.18
N GLN A 33 -16.19 20.44 -9.09
CA GLN A 33 -14.88 20.18 -8.51
C GLN A 33 -14.44 18.78 -8.92
N SER A 34 -13.39 18.71 -9.74
CA SER A 34 -12.63 17.47 -9.99
C SER A 34 -11.97 17.06 -8.68
N THR A 35 -12.66 16.27 -7.88
CA THR A 35 -12.14 15.81 -6.59
C THR A 35 -11.07 14.76 -6.82
N ILE A 36 -9.82 15.11 -6.56
CA ILE A 36 -8.73 14.13 -6.40
C ILE A 36 -9.09 13.26 -5.20
N GLN A 37 -9.42 11.98 -5.43
CA GLN A 37 -9.88 11.07 -4.37
C GLN A 37 -8.70 10.42 -3.64
N LEU A 38 -8.72 10.51 -2.32
CA LEU A 38 -7.90 9.64 -1.46
C LEU A 38 -8.37 8.19 -1.63
N GLY A 39 -7.47 7.30 -2.02
CA GLY A 39 -7.75 5.87 -2.10
C GLY A 39 -8.18 5.34 -3.48
N ALA A 40 -8.07 6.12 -4.55
CA ALA A 40 -8.06 5.50 -5.88
C ALA A 40 -6.87 4.55 -5.94
N SER A 41 -7.13 3.25 -6.04
CA SER A 41 -6.09 2.26 -6.28
C SER A 41 -5.48 2.57 -7.65
N ALA A 42 -4.40 3.35 -7.67
CA ALA A 42 -3.46 3.20 -8.75
C ALA A 42 -3.15 1.71 -8.79
N LYS A 43 -3.46 1.02 -9.89
CA LYS A 43 -2.98 -0.33 -10.12
C LYS A 43 -1.45 -0.21 -10.22
N PHE A 44 -0.79 -0.37 -9.08
CA PHE A 44 0.64 -0.62 -9.05
C PHE A 44 0.78 -2.06 -9.51
N GLU A 45 0.93 -2.28 -10.80
CA GLU A 45 1.34 -3.57 -11.33
C GLU A 45 2.73 -3.84 -10.80
N GLY A 46 2.78 -4.52 -9.64
CA GLY A 46 4.01 -5.16 -9.20
C GLY A 46 4.33 -6.26 -10.20
N ASP A 47 5.59 -6.38 -10.57
CA ASP A 47 6.11 -7.44 -11.43
C ASP A 47 5.48 -8.78 -11.03
N ALA A 48 4.83 -9.45 -11.98
CA ALA A 48 4.33 -10.79 -11.80
C ALA A 48 5.51 -11.69 -11.37
N PRO A 49 5.33 -12.55 -10.34
CA PRO A 49 6.41 -13.42 -9.89
C PRO A 49 6.90 -14.25 -11.07
N SER A 50 8.16 -14.08 -11.44
CA SER A 50 8.75 -14.80 -12.56
C SER A 50 8.65 -16.31 -12.31
N VAL A 51 8.40 -17.10 -13.35
CA VAL A 51 8.32 -18.59 -13.29
C VAL A 51 9.56 -19.17 -12.57
N HIS A 52 10.70 -18.51 -12.71
CA HIS A 52 11.97 -18.90 -12.07
C HIS A 52 11.93 -18.78 -10.54
N LYS A 53 11.32 -17.71 -10.02
CA LYS A 53 11.19 -17.50 -8.55
C LYS A 53 10.25 -18.53 -7.92
N LYS A 54 9.23 -18.96 -8.65
CA LYS A 54 8.26 -19.96 -8.21
C LYS A 54 8.89 -21.36 -8.09
N SER A 55 9.80 -21.73 -8.99
CA SER A 55 10.58 -22.96 -8.96
C SER A 55 11.53 -23.01 -7.75
N MET A 56 12.23 -21.93 -7.45
CA MET A 56 13.17 -21.87 -6.31
C MET A 56 12.45 -22.04 -4.95
N VAL A 57 11.25 -21.49 -4.79
CA VAL A 57 10.46 -21.66 -3.55
C VAL A 57 10.05 -23.13 -3.38
N ASP A 58 9.67 -23.79 -4.45
CA ASP A 58 9.30 -25.22 -4.40
C ASP A 58 10.48 -26.11 -4.02
N GLU A 59 11.66 -25.85 -4.57
CA GLU A 59 12.89 -26.56 -4.21
C GLU A 59 13.24 -26.35 -2.73
N GLU A 60 13.09 -25.13 -2.21
CA GLU A 60 13.39 -24.85 -0.80
C GLU A 60 12.34 -25.49 0.13
N ILE A 61 11.08 -25.58 -0.26
CA ILE A 61 10.05 -26.35 0.47
C ILE A 61 10.45 -27.83 0.57
N GLU A 62 10.78 -28.46 -0.56
CA GLU A 62 11.16 -29.87 -0.56
C GLU A 62 12.44 -30.13 0.24
N LYS A 63 13.42 -29.26 0.20
CA LYS A 63 14.61 -29.31 1.02
C LYS A 63 14.28 -29.25 2.52
N ASN A 64 13.41 -28.30 2.94
CA ASN A 64 12.99 -28.20 4.32
C ASN A 64 12.20 -29.44 4.78
N LYS A 65 11.35 -30.02 3.93
CA LYS A 65 10.65 -31.29 4.23
C LYS A 65 11.63 -32.44 4.47
N LYS A 66 12.67 -32.60 3.62
CA LYS A 66 13.70 -33.60 3.82
C LYS A 66 14.48 -33.41 5.13
N LEU A 67 14.75 -32.16 5.50
CA LEU A 67 15.41 -31.87 6.79
C LEU A 67 14.53 -32.27 7.98
N LEU A 68 13.19 -32.16 7.86
CA LEU A 68 12.27 -32.64 8.89
C LEU A 68 12.20 -34.15 9.03
N GLU A 69 12.59 -34.93 8.01
CA GLU A 69 12.68 -36.40 8.14
C GLU A 69 13.72 -36.81 9.23
N SER A 70 14.81 -36.02 9.31
CA SER A 70 15.86 -36.25 10.34
C SER A 70 15.62 -35.49 11.64
N ASN A 71 14.95 -34.32 11.56
CA ASN A 71 14.71 -33.42 12.71
C ASN A 71 13.25 -32.96 12.75
N PRO A 72 12.30 -33.87 13.06
CA PRO A 72 10.85 -33.57 12.92
C PRO A 72 10.31 -32.50 13.89
N THR A 73 11.06 -32.21 14.96
CA THR A 73 10.69 -31.23 15.98
C THR A 73 11.45 -29.91 15.87
N ASP A 74 12.21 -29.70 14.80
CA ASP A 74 12.95 -28.46 14.65
C ASP A 74 11.99 -27.28 14.31
N ALA A 75 11.76 -26.45 15.32
CA ALA A 75 10.89 -25.29 15.23
C ALA A 75 11.31 -24.28 14.12
N LYS A 76 12.61 -24.16 13.84
CA LYS A 76 13.11 -23.23 12.83
C LYS A 76 12.79 -23.71 11.41
N ILE A 77 12.84 -25.02 11.18
CA ILE A 77 12.48 -25.59 9.89
C ILE A 77 10.97 -25.45 9.66
N HIS A 78 10.15 -25.71 10.68
CA HIS A 78 8.70 -25.47 10.59
C HIS A 78 8.39 -23.98 10.34
N TYR A 79 9.08 -23.05 11.00
CA TYR A 79 8.94 -21.63 10.76
C TYR A 79 9.34 -21.26 9.32
N SER A 80 10.45 -21.78 8.81
CA SER A 80 10.88 -21.58 7.42
C SER A 80 9.82 -22.07 6.41
N LEU A 81 9.24 -23.24 6.65
CA LEU A 81 8.13 -23.74 5.83
C LEU A 81 6.92 -22.82 5.89
N GLY A 82 6.61 -22.26 7.07
CA GLY A 82 5.54 -21.28 7.22
C GLY A 82 5.72 -20.06 6.32
N LEU A 83 6.95 -19.52 6.25
CA LEU A 83 7.29 -18.40 5.37
C LEU A 83 7.16 -18.77 3.89
N LEU A 84 7.69 -19.92 3.48
CA LEU A 84 7.66 -20.38 2.09
C LEU A 84 6.23 -20.66 1.60
N TYR A 85 5.40 -21.26 2.44
CA TYR A 85 3.98 -21.48 2.12
C TYR A 85 3.21 -20.15 2.06
N ASP A 86 3.52 -19.15 2.91
CA ASP A 86 2.92 -17.83 2.82
C ASP A 86 3.29 -17.14 1.49
N GLU A 87 4.56 -17.22 1.08
CA GLU A 87 5.02 -16.68 -0.21
C GLU A 87 4.28 -17.32 -1.41
N LYS A 88 3.91 -18.58 -1.30
CA LYS A 88 3.09 -19.29 -2.31
C LYS A 88 1.58 -19.01 -2.20
N GLY A 89 1.12 -18.32 -1.17
CA GLY A 89 -0.30 -18.14 -0.89
C GLY A 89 -1.00 -19.39 -0.35
N MET A 90 -0.25 -20.40 0.08
CA MET A 90 -0.74 -21.64 0.71
C MET A 90 -0.98 -21.39 2.21
N PHE A 91 -2.04 -20.63 2.50
CA PHE A 91 -2.27 -20.10 3.84
C PHE A 91 -2.60 -21.16 4.89
N ASP A 92 -3.22 -22.28 4.51
CA ASP A 92 -3.52 -23.36 5.45
C ASP A 92 -2.26 -24.11 5.88
N GLU A 93 -1.40 -24.43 4.91
CA GLU A 93 -0.12 -25.08 5.15
C GLU A 93 0.83 -24.14 5.92
N SER A 94 0.85 -22.85 5.57
CA SER A 94 1.61 -21.84 6.29
C SER A 94 1.20 -21.77 7.76
N LEU A 95 -0.10 -21.68 8.04
CA LEU A 95 -0.62 -21.66 9.40
C LEU A 95 -0.28 -22.92 10.18
N ALA A 96 -0.40 -24.09 9.54
CA ALA A 96 -0.05 -25.37 10.16
C ALA A 96 1.46 -25.43 10.51
N ALA A 97 2.31 -24.96 9.60
CA ALA A 97 3.75 -24.93 9.82
C ALA A 97 4.14 -23.97 10.96
N TYR A 98 3.59 -22.76 10.99
CA TYR A 98 3.83 -21.83 12.10
C TYR A 98 3.31 -22.37 13.44
N LYS A 99 2.15 -23.06 13.47
CA LYS A 99 1.66 -23.71 14.70
C LYS A 99 2.64 -24.74 15.21
N LYS A 100 3.14 -25.63 14.35
CA LYS A 100 4.16 -26.61 14.74
C LYS A 100 5.43 -25.92 15.25
N ALA A 101 5.88 -24.84 14.61
CA ALA A 101 7.02 -24.07 15.10
C ALA A 101 6.81 -23.57 16.54
N SER A 102 5.62 -23.04 16.86
CA SER A 102 5.30 -22.57 18.21
C SER A 102 4.98 -23.69 19.20
N GLU A 103 4.57 -24.87 18.73
CA GLU A 103 4.43 -26.08 19.57
C GLU A 103 5.80 -26.58 20.03
N PHE A 104 6.78 -26.66 19.13
CA PHE A 104 8.15 -27.12 19.46
C PHE A 104 9.00 -26.05 20.13
N ASN A 105 8.73 -24.77 19.87
CA ASN A 105 9.34 -23.65 20.57
C ASN A 105 8.29 -22.60 20.94
N PRO A 106 7.68 -22.69 22.12
CA PRO A 106 6.63 -21.77 22.56
C PRO A 106 7.08 -20.31 22.72
N THR A 107 8.38 -20.05 22.82
CA THR A 107 8.96 -18.72 22.93
C THR A 107 9.38 -18.12 21.56
N MET A 108 9.17 -18.84 20.46
CA MET A 108 9.46 -18.34 19.11
C MET A 108 8.38 -17.35 18.69
N ILE A 109 8.59 -16.08 19.03
CA ILE A 109 7.65 -14.98 18.79
C ILE A 109 7.35 -14.79 17.29
N GLU A 110 8.36 -14.99 16.45
CA GLU A 110 8.25 -14.89 15.00
C GLU A 110 7.19 -15.84 14.43
N SER A 111 7.08 -17.04 14.99
CA SER A 111 6.07 -18.00 14.57
C SER A 111 4.65 -17.58 14.97
N LEU A 112 4.49 -16.96 16.16
CA LEU A 112 3.22 -16.40 16.59
C LEU A 112 2.83 -15.20 15.71
N VAL A 113 3.78 -14.31 15.41
CA VAL A 113 3.52 -13.19 14.51
C VAL A 113 3.12 -13.67 13.11
N GLY A 114 3.80 -14.70 12.57
CA GLY A 114 3.43 -15.37 11.34
C GLY A 114 2.00 -15.95 11.39
N GLN A 115 1.66 -16.68 12.46
CA GLN A 115 0.29 -17.19 12.67
C GLN A 115 -0.74 -16.07 12.66
N GLY A 116 -0.51 -14.99 13.41
CA GLY A 116 -1.40 -13.84 13.49
C GLY A 116 -1.60 -13.20 12.12
N ALA A 117 -0.54 -13.04 11.34
CA ALA A 117 -0.59 -12.48 9.99
C ALA A 117 -1.44 -13.36 9.05
N ILE A 118 -1.23 -14.68 9.05
CA ILE A 118 -2.02 -15.61 8.23
C ILE A 118 -3.48 -15.63 8.65
N LEU A 119 -3.77 -15.66 9.96
CA LEU A 119 -5.13 -15.61 10.47
C LEU A 119 -5.85 -14.34 10.02
N ASN A 120 -5.15 -13.20 10.04
CA ASN A 120 -5.69 -11.94 9.53
C ASN A 120 -5.99 -11.99 8.02
N LYS A 121 -5.07 -12.52 7.21
CA LYS A 121 -5.29 -12.74 5.75
C LYS A 121 -6.50 -13.63 5.49
N LYS A 122 -6.77 -14.62 6.35
CA LYS A 122 -7.93 -15.52 6.30
C LYS A 122 -9.23 -14.90 6.85
N GLY A 123 -9.22 -13.65 7.29
CA GLY A 123 -10.36 -12.97 7.89
C GLY A 123 -10.70 -13.41 9.32
N LYS A 124 -9.84 -14.23 9.95
CA LYS A 124 -10.00 -14.72 11.32
C LYS A 124 -9.44 -13.73 12.35
N SER A 125 -9.99 -12.52 12.34
CA SER A 125 -9.45 -11.37 13.06
C SER A 125 -9.37 -11.58 14.58
N ASP A 126 -10.34 -12.23 15.22
CA ASP A 126 -10.33 -12.45 16.68
C ASP A 126 -9.25 -13.46 17.10
N GLU A 127 -9.06 -14.52 16.29
CA GLU A 127 -7.96 -15.47 16.49
C GLU A 127 -6.60 -14.75 16.32
N ALA A 128 -6.46 -13.90 15.30
CA ALA A 128 -5.26 -13.12 15.05
C ALA A 128 -4.93 -12.21 16.23
N VAL A 129 -5.91 -11.46 16.77
CA VAL A 129 -5.72 -10.63 17.98
C VAL A 129 -5.20 -11.46 19.15
N SER A 130 -5.79 -12.65 19.39
CA SER A 130 -5.37 -13.53 20.49
C SER A 130 -3.90 -13.96 20.33
N VAL A 131 -3.49 -14.32 19.11
CA VAL A 131 -2.13 -14.77 18.82
C VAL A 131 -1.11 -13.63 18.93
N PHE A 132 -1.42 -12.43 18.41
CA PHE A 132 -0.53 -11.27 18.59
C PHE A 132 -0.39 -10.86 20.06
N LYS A 133 -1.46 -10.95 20.87
CA LYS A 133 -1.37 -10.69 22.31
C LYS A 133 -0.46 -11.70 23.00
N LYS A 134 -0.54 -12.99 22.65
CA LYS A 134 0.42 -13.99 23.16
C LYS A 134 1.87 -13.63 22.79
N ALA A 135 2.12 -13.15 21.58
CA ALA A 135 3.45 -12.71 21.19
C ALA A 135 3.95 -11.53 22.05
N ILE A 136 3.05 -10.58 22.35
CA ILE A 136 3.34 -9.42 23.22
C ILE A 136 3.57 -9.84 24.68
N ASP A 137 2.80 -10.82 25.18
CA ASP A 137 2.98 -11.36 26.54
C ASP A 137 4.36 -12.00 26.73
N ILE A 138 4.90 -12.64 25.66
CA ILE A 138 6.25 -13.21 25.67
C ILE A 138 7.32 -12.12 25.60
N ASN A 139 7.15 -11.14 24.71
CA ASN A 139 8.06 -10.00 24.59
C ASN A 139 7.27 -8.71 24.31
N PRO A 140 7.05 -7.87 25.34
CA PRO A 140 6.37 -6.58 25.19
C PRO A 140 7.10 -5.55 24.33
N HIS A 141 8.35 -5.82 23.95
CA HIS A 141 9.16 -4.97 23.05
C HIS A 141 9.28 -5.52 21.62
N TYR A 142 8.39 -6.43 21.21
CA TYR A 142 8.37 -6.95 19.85
C TYR A 142 7.44 -6.08 18.97
N ALA A 143 8.02 -5.11 18.28
CA ALA A 143 7.30 -4.06 17.54
C ALA A 143 6.36 -4.61 16.46
N GLU A 144 6.77 -5.69 15.77
CA GLU A 144 6.03 -6.31 14.69
C GLU A 144 4.71 -6.95 15.16
N ALA A 145 4.62 -7.36 16.44
CA ALA A 145 3.37 -7.86 17.01
C ALA A 145 2.34 -6.73 17.18
N TYR A 146 2.77 -5.54 17.58
CA TYR A 146 1.90 -4.36 17.64
C TYR A 146 1.52 -3.87 16.23
N GLU A 147 2.45 -3.91 15.26
CA GLU A 147 2.14 -3.61 13.86
C GLU A 147 1.06 -4.57 13.34
N GLY A 148 1.21 -5.88 13.60
CA GLY A 148 0.21 -6.90 13.25
C GLY A 148 -1.16 -6.63 13.89
N LEU A 149 -1.20 -6.27 15.18
CA LEU A 149 -2.46 -5.87 15.85
C LEU A 149 -3.09 -4.64 15.17
N GLY A 150 -2.30 -3.65 14.83
CA GLY A 150 -2.77 -2.46 14.10
C GLY A 150 -3.47 -2.84 12.79
N LEU A 151 -2.88 -3.74 12.01
CA LEU A 151 -3.48 -4.24 10.77
C LEU A 151 -4.78 -5.02 11.01
N VAL A 152 -4.84 -5.85 12.03
CA VAL A 152 -6.07 -6.57 12.41
C VAL A 152 -7.17 -5.59 12.81
N TYR A 153 -6.85 -4.56 13.58
CA TYR A 153 -7.83 -3.56 13.99
C TYR A 153 -8.34 -2.71 12.82
N ILE A 154 -7.51 -2.45 11.79
CA ILE A 154 -8.00 -1.85 10.53
C ILE A 154 -9.07 -2.75 9.89
N HIS A 155 -8.83 -4.06 9.75
CA HIS A 155 -9.81 -4.99 9.19
C HIS A 155 -11.09 -5.07 10.01
N LYS A 156 -10.99 -4.95 11.33
CA LYS A 156 -12.13 -4.88 12.25
C LYS A 156 -12.81 -3.51 12.27
N LYS A 157 -12.32 -2.52 11.52
CA LYS A 157 -12.79 -1.12 11.52
C LYS A 157 -12.68 -0.45 12.90
N GLN A 158 -11.77 -0.89 13.73
CA GLN A 158 -11.45 -0.36 15.06
C GLN A 158 -10.28 0.62 14.95
N GLU A 159 -10.54 1.80 14.37
CA GLU A 159 -9.48 2.75 13.98
C GLU A 159 -8.68 3.29 15.17
N GLU A 160 -9.32 3.54 16.33
CA GLU A 160 -8.62 4.00 17.53
C GLU A 160 -7.64 2.96 18.07
N ASP A 161 -8.02 1.70 18.08
CA ASP A 161 -7.14 0.60 18.54
C ASP A 161 -6.01 0.36 17.53
N ALA A 162 -6.28 0.54 16.24
CA ALA A 162 -5.24 0.50 15.20
C ALA A 162 -4.19 1.62 15.41
N VAL A 163 -4.64 2.87 15.63
CA VAL A 163 -3.73 4.01 15.92
C VAL A 163 -2.89 3.75 17.16
N LYS A 164 -3.50 3.27 18.26
CA LYS A 164 -2.75 2.92 19.48
C LYS A 164 -1.70 1.85 19.22
N SER A 165 -2.05 0.82 18.45
CA SER A 165 -1.15 -0.30 18.15
C SER A 165 0.02 0.16 17.28
N PHE A 166 -0.20 0.92 16.21
CA PHE A 166 0.88 1.44 15.38
C PHE A 166 1.78 2.42 16.14
N ASN A 167 1.21 3.29 16.97
CA ASN A 167 2.01 4.18 17.82
C ASN A 167 2.91 3.37 18.75
N LYS A 168 2.39 2.30 19.37
CA LYS A 168 3.20 1.44 20.22
C LYS A 168 4.30 0.72 19.46
N ALA A 169 4.01 0.25 18.25
CA ALA A 169 5.02 -0.33 17.37
C ALA A 169 6.15 0.68 17.06
N LEU A 170 5.80 1.94 16.78
CA LEU A 170 6.75 3.01 16.47
C LEU A 170 7.52 3.54 17.68
N GLU A 171 6.97 3.47 18.90
CA GLU A 171 7.71 3.74 20.13
C GLU A 171 8.87 2.73 20.32
N ILE A 172 8.63 1.47 19.96
CA ILE A 172 9.62 0.40 20.08
C ILE A 172 10.59 0.43 18.92
N ASN A 173 10.08 0.53 17.69
CA ASN A 173 10.87 0.57 16.46
C ASN A 173 10.42 1.73 15.55
N PRO A 174 11.06 2.91 15.62
CA PRO A 174 10.73 4.06 14.78
C PRO A 174 10.94 3.83 13.28
N GLY A 175 11.65 2.76 12.89
CA GLY A 175 11.96 2.41 11.51
C GLY A 175 10.85 1.66 10.77
N LEU A 176 9.69 1.38 11.39
CA LEU A 176 8.59 0.64 10.77
C LEU A 176 7.83 1.51 9.75
N VAL A 177 8.26 1.44 8.50
CA VAL A 177 7.68 2.20 7.38
C VAL A 177 6.18 1.91 7.21
N ASN A 178 5.78 0.65 7.32
CA ASN A 178 4.37 0.27 7.13
C ASN A 178 3.47 0.80 8.26
N SER A 179 3.94 0.84 9.50
CA SER A 179 3.20 1.45 10.62
C SER A 179 2.97 2.93 10.39
N ARG A 180 4.01 3.68 9.94
CA ARG A 180 3.87 5.10 9.57
C ARG A 180 2.91 5.30 8.39
N TYR A 181 3.02 4.46 7.38
CA TYR A 181 2.12 4.51 6.23
C TYR A 181 0.65 4.36 6.63
N ASN A 182 0.35 3.35 7.45
CA ASN A 182 -1.01 3.08 7.91
C ASN A 182 -1.54 4.15 8.87
N LEU A 183 -0.69 4.70 9.75
CA LEU A 183 -1.07 5.87 10.57
C LEU A 183 -1.43 7.06 9.69
N GLY A 184 -0.64 7.35 8.66
CA GLY A 184 -0.95 8.41 7.71
C GLY A 184 -2.31 8.21 7.04
N ILE A 185 -2.65 6.98 6.64
CA ILE A 185 -3.99 6.65 6.08
C ILE A 185 -5.08 6.91 7.12
N LEU A 186 -4.90 6.47 8.36
CA LEU A 186 -5.89 6.65 9.43
C LEU A 186 -6.10 8.13 9.77
N TYR A 187 -5.02 8.92 9.81
CA TYR A 187 -5.11 10.37 10.01
C TYR A 187 -5.81 11.06 8.83
N ALA A 188 -5.47 10.70 7.59
CA ALA A 188 -6.09 11.26 6.40
C ALA A 188 -7.61 10.95 6.33
N LYS A 189 -8.03 9.76 6.72
CA LYS A 189 -9.47 9.41 6.87
C LYS A 189 -10.20 10.31 7.84
N LYS A 190 -9.54 10.77 8.90
CA LYS A 190 -10.07 11.70 9.88
C LYS A 190 -9.89 13.17 9.47
N ALA A 191 -9.50 13.44 8.21
CA ALA A 191 -9.14 14.76 7.68
C ALA A 191 -8.00 15.47 8.45
N GLN A 192 -7.21 14.73 9.22
CA GLN A 192 -6.02 15.19 9.93
C GLN A 192 -4.82 15.16 8.96
N PHE A 193 -4.86 16.01 7.92
CA PHE A 193 -3.90 15.94 6.81
C PHE A 193 -2.48 16.33 7.24
N ASN A 194 -2.31 17.21 8.21
CA ASN A 194 -0.99 17.60 8.70
C ASN A 194 -0.28 16.42 9.41
N GLU A 195 -1.00 15.67 10.22
CA GLU A 195 -0.50 14.47 10.88
C GLU A 195 -0.19 13.36 9.86
N ALA A 196 -1.05 13.18 8.86
CA ALA A 196 -0.80 12.23 7.78
C ALA A 196 0.49 12.59 6.99
N ILE A 197 0.66 13.87 6.65
CA ILE A 197 1.85 14.39 5.97
C ILE A 197 3.10 14.09 6.81
N ALA A 198 3.05 14.35 8.12
CA ALA A 198 4.20 14.12 9.00
C ALA A 198 4.62 12.64 9.02
N GLU A 199 3.66 11.70 9.14
CA GLU A 199 4.00 10.27 9.17
C GLU A 199 4.47 9.75 7.81
N TRP A 200 3.86 10.16 6.70
CA TRP A 200 4.31 9.77 5.35
C TRP A 200 5.66 10.37 4.98
N THR A 201 5.97 11.60 5.40
CA THR A 201 7.29 12.19 5.21
C THR A 201 8.37 11.38 5.92
N LYS A 202 8.17 11.04 7.20
CA LYS A 202 9.09 10.17 7.95
C LYS A 202 9.21 8.77 7.32
N ALA A 203 8.13 8.22 6.77
CA ALA A 203 8.15 6.94 6.07
C ALA A 203 9.05 6.98 4.83
N LEU A 204 8.99 8.08 4.05
CA LEU A 204 9.82 8.28 2.85
C LEU A 204 11.29 8.59 3.18
N GLU A 205 11.58 9.22 4.32
CA GLU A 205 12.95 9.38 4.83
C GLU A 205 13.63 8.03 5.09
N ILE A 206 12.86 7.03 5.56
CA ILE A 206 13.35 5.68 5.82
C ILE A 206 13.42 4.85 4.53
N ASN A 207 12.39 4.90 3.70
CA ASN A 207 12.33 4.17 2.44
C ASN A 207 11.77 5.02 1.29
N PRO A 208 12.64 5.71 0.55
CA PRO A 208 12.24 6.56 -0.57
C PRO A 208 11.75 5.79 -1.81
N GLN A 209 11.83 4.46 -1.84
CA GLN A 209 11.37 3.65 -2.96
C GLN A 209 9.86 3.32 -2.92
N LYS A 210 9.17 3.68 -1.85
CA LYS A 210 7.74 3.43 -1.64
C LYS A 210 6.88 4.46 -2.40
N THR A 211 6.63 4.22 -3.69
CA THR A 211 5.93 5.18 -4.57
C THR A 211 4.47 5.42 -4.15
N GLU A 212 3.80 4.45 -3.53
CA GLU A 212 2.46 4.60 -2.99
C GLU A 212 2.36 5.68 -1.89
N ILE A 213 3.45 5.92 -1.15
CA ILE A 213 3.48 6.96 -0.11
C ILE A 213 3.51 8.34 -0.76
N TYR A 214 4.30 8.53 -1.83
CA TYR A 214 4.32 9.81 -2.54
C TYR A 214 2.95 10.19 -3.08
N TYR A 215 2.18 9.22 -3.59
CA TYR A 215 0.84 9.46 -4.10
C TYR A 215 -0.07 10.03 -3.01
N ASN A 216 -0.17 9.33 -1.87
CA ASN A 216 -1.01 9.74 -0.76
C ASN A 216 -0.55 11.06 -0.11
N LEU A 217 0.76 11.26 0.00
CA LEU A 217 1.36 12.48 0.53
C LEU A 217 1.00 13.69 -0.33
N GLY A 218 1.12 13.57 -1.65
CA GLY A 218 0.72 14.63 -2.58
C GLY A 218 -0.78 14.94 -2.50
N ILE A 219 -1.63 13.90 -2.42
CA ILE A 219 -3.08 14.09 -2.21
C ILE A 219 -3.33 14.86 -0.90
N ALA A 220 -2.65 14.52 0.20
CA ALA A 220 -2.82 15.24 1.47
C ALA A 220 -2.43 16.72 1.35
N TYR A 221 -1.36 17.03 0.63
CA TYR A 221 -0.98 18.42 0.33
C TYR A 221 -2.05 19.16 -0.48
N THR A 222 -2.66 18.50 -1.48
CA THR A 222 -3.75 19.17 -2.25
C THR A 222 -4.97 19.42 -1.37
N LYS A 223 -5.29 18.54 -0.41
CA LYS A 223 -6.42 18.73 0.52
C LYS A 223 -6.27 19.95 1.43
N ILE A 224 -5.06 20.41 1.64
CA ILE A 224 -4.76 21.64 2.40
C ILE A 224 -4.30 22.80 1.49
N ASN A 225 -4.59 22.71 0.19
CA ASN A 225 -4.29 23.70 -0.84
C ASN A 225 -2.78 24.00 -1.04
N LYS A 226 -1.90 23.08 -0.63
CA LYS A 226 -0.45 23.17 -0.84
C LYS A 226 -0.06 22.50 -2.15
N PHE A 227 -0.51 23.07 -3.27
CA PHE A 227 -0.34 22.48 -4.60
C PHE A 227 1.14 22.36 -5.02
N ASP A 228 1.98 23.33 -4.67
CA ASP A 228 3.42 23.29 -4.99
C ASP A 228 4.14 22.15 -4.27
N ASP A 229 3.80 21.92 -3.00
CA ASP A 229 4.35 20.80 -2.23
C ASP A 229 3.88 19.46 -2.83
N ALA A 230 2.61 19.36 -3.25
CA ALA A 230 2.07 18.17 -3.91
C ALA A 230 2.83 17.86 -5.21
N ILE A 231 3.00 18.87 -6.07
CA ILE A 231 3.73 18.73 -7.34
C ILE A 231 5.17 18.29 -7.07
N SER A 232 5.86 18.93 -6.12
CA SER A 232 7.24 18.58 -5.75
C SER A 232 7.37 17.13 -5.29
N VAL A 233 6.43 16.67 -4.48
CA VAL A 233 6.40 15.29 -3.97
C VAL A 233 6.19 14.28 -5.11
N TRP A 234 5.25 14.53 -6.03
CA TRP A 234 5.02 13.63 -7.16
C TRP A 234 6.16 13.66 -8.18
N GLN A 235 6.84 14.80 -8.37
CA GLN A 235 8.07 14.86 -9.16
C GLN A 235 9.18 13.99 -8.57
N LYS A 236 9.34 13.95 -7.24
CA LYS A 236 10.28 13.02 -6.57
C LYS A 236 9.89 11.56 -6.84
N ALA A 237 8.60 11.22 -6.85
CA ALA A 237 8.16 9.88 -7.23
C ALA A 237 8.55 9.50 -8.65
N LEU A 238 8.47 10.44 -9.61
CA LEU A 238 8.88 10.23 -11.00
C LEU A 238 10.40 10.07 -11.18
N ILE A 239 11.22 10.54 -10.23
CA ILE A 239 12.66 10.21 -10.21
C ILE A 239 12.86 8.72 -9.85
N VAL A 240 12.02 8.19 -8.96
CA VAL A 240 12.07 6.77 -8.56
C VAL A 240 11.47 5.86 -9.65
N ARG A 241 10.33 6.26 -10.21
CA ARG A 241 9.57 5.52 -11.23
C ARG A 241 9.09 6.48 -12.33
N PRO A 242 9.88 6.70 -13.38
CA PRO A 242 9.54 7.63 -14.45
C PRO A 242 8.34 7.22 -15.32
N ASP A 243 8.02 5.94 -15.31
CA ASP A 243 6.99 5.27 -16.11
C ASP A 243 5.57 5.32 -15.53
N MET A 244 5.36 6.08 -14.47
CA MET A 244 4.07 6.10 -13.78
C MET A 244 3.18 7.26 -14.27
N ALA A 245 2.29 6.97 -15.23
CA ALA A 245 1.35 7.92 -15.82
C ALA A 245 0.49 8.66 -14.77
N ASN A 246 0.09 7.96 -13.71
CA ASN A 246 -0.72 8.53 -12.62
C ASN A 246 -0.08 9.77 -11.95
N PHE A 247 1.25 9.83 -11.84
CA PHE A 247 1.91 11.00 -11.25
C PHE A 247 1.89 12.20 -12.21
N HIS A 248 2.09 11.98 -13.51
CA HIS A 248 1.93 13.06 -14.50
C HIS A 248 0.49 13.61 -14.51
N TYR A 249 -0.50 12.71 -14.41
CA TYR A 249 -1.91 13.08 -14.33
C TYR A 249 -2.22 13.93 -13.08
N THR A 250 -1.80 13.48 -11.89
CA THR A 250 -2.05 14.23 -10.64
C THR A 250 -1.30 15.58 -10.59
N ILE A 251 -0.11 15.65 -11.19
CA ILE A 251 0.62 16.92 -11.37
C ILE A 251 -0.18 17.85 -12.29
N GLY A 252 -0.72 17.34 -13.39
CA GLY A 252 -1.58 18.10 -14.29
C GLY A 252 -2.82 18.66 -13.60
N LEU A 253 -3.48 17.84 -12.77
CA LEU A 253 -4.61 18.30 -11.95
C LEU A 253 -4.21 19.39 -10.97
N ALA A 254 -3.07 19.26 -10.29
CA ALA A 254 -2.61 20.25 -9.33
C ALA A 254 -2.27 21.59 -10.00
N TYR A 255 -1.65 21.57 -11.19
CA TYR A 255 -1.42 22.78 -11.98
C TYR A 255 -2.74 23.43 -12.43
N LYS A 256 -3.73 22.61 -12.85
CA LYS A 256 -5.07 23.13 -13.22
C LYS A 256 -5.72 23.85 -12.03
N GLU A 257 -5.71 23.25 -10.84
CA GLU A 257 -6.25 23.87 -9.61
C GLU A 257 -5.51 25.16 -9.22
N LYS A 258 -4.21 25.27 -9.55
CA LYS A 258 -3.45 26.54 -9.41
C LYS A 258 -3.81 27.59 -10.46
N GLY A 259 -4.50 27.23 -11.52
CA GLY A 259 -4.72 28.09 -12.68
C GLY A 259 -3.53 28.16 -13.65
N ASP A 260 -2.52 27.35 -13.47
CA ASP A 260 -1.36 27.22 -14.37
C ASP A 260 -1.70 26.25 -15.52
N LEU A 261 -2.49 26.77 -16.45
CA LEU A 261 -3.10 25.96 -17.51
C LEU A 261 -2.05 25.41 -18.51
N ASP A 262 -0.92 26.09 -18.70
CA ASP A 262 0.13 25.64 -19.61
C ASP A 262 0.88 24.43 -19.04
N ASN A 263 1.27 24.47 -17.78
CA ASN A 263 1.89 23.33 -17.11
C ASN A 263 0.90 22.18 -16.88
N ALA A 264 -0.40 22.49 -16.69
CA ALA A 264 -1.45 21.46 -16.62
C ALA A 264 -1.54 20.70 -17.95
N GLU A 265 -1.63 21.40 -19.08
CA GLU A 265 -1.65 20.80 -20.40
C GLU A 265 -0.42 19.93 -20.68
N ALA A 266 0.78 20.47 -20.39
CA ALA A 266 2.03 19.76 -20.60
C ALA A 266 2.08 18.45 -19.79
N SER A 267 1.68 18.49 -18.53
CA SER A 267 1.66 17.32 -17.65
C SER A 267 0.64 16.27 -18.09
N LEU A 268 -0.55 16.70 -18.51
CA LEU A 268 -1.59 15.81 -19.03
C LEU A 268 -1.20 15.16 -20.36
N LYS A 269 -0.55 15.89 -21.26
CA LYS A 269 0.02 15.31 -22.49
C LYS A 269 1.10 14.26 -22.16
N LYS A 270 1.93 14.54 -21.14
CA LYS A 270 2.93 13.59 -20.68
C LYS A 270 2.30 12.30 -20.13
N THR A 271 1.13 12.40 -19.51
CA THR A 271 0.36 11.20 -19.10
C THR A 271 0.03 10.32 -20.31
N LEU A 272 -0.45 10.91 -21.42
CA LEU A 272 -0.77 10.15 -22.63
C LEU A 272 0.45 9.64 -23.40
N GLU A 273 1.62 10.25 -23.23
CA GLU A 273 2.88 9.71 -23.77
C GLU A 273 3.30 8.43 -23.03
N VAL A 274 3.05 8.37 -21.72
CA VAL A 274 3.37 7.21 -20.89
C VAL A 274 2.29 6.12 -20.98
N ASP A 275 1.03 6.53 -20.96
CA ASP A 275 -0.14 5.65 -21.07
C ASP A 275 -1.16 6.25 -22.06
N PRO A 276 -1.15 5.85 -23.35
CA PRO A 276 -2.08 6.33 -24.37
C PRO A 276 -3.55 5.95 -24.11
N GLU A 277 -3.79 4.96 -23.23
CA GLU A 277 -5.13 4.50 -22.89
C GLU A 277 -5.69 5.14 -21.61
N PHE A 278 -5.03 6.15 -21.05
CA PHE A 278 -5.49 6.86 -19.87
C PHE A 278 -6.68 7.80 -20.20
N VAL A 279 -7.88 7.22 -20.21
CA VAL A 279 -9.09 7.88 -20.74
C VAL A 279 -9.44 9.18 -20.01
N ASP A 280 -9.29 9.23 -18.68
CA ASP A 280 -9.68 10.40 -17.88
C ASP A 280 -8.89 11.68 -18.20
N VAL A 281 -7.71 11.55 -18.79
CA VAL A 281 -6.90 12.69 -19.24
C VAL A 281 -7.64 13.56 -20.23
N HIS A 282 -8.36 12.96 -21.19
CA HIS A 282 -9.08 13.67 -22.23
C HIS A 282 -10.15 14.60 -21.64
N LYS A 283 -10.85 14.15 -20.58
CA LYS A 283 -11.82 15.00 -19.87
C LYS A 283 -11.15 16.21 -19.23
N VAL A 284 -9.98 16.02 -18.62
CA VAL A 284 -9.27 17.12 -17.95
C VAL A 284 -8.64 18.06 -18.97
N LEU A 285 -8.13 17.55 -20.10
CA LEU A 285 -7.64 18.37 -21.21
C LEU A 285 -8.76 19.22 -21.83
N GLU A 286 -9.97 18.64 -21.98
CA GLU A 286 -11.15 19.42 -22.40
C GLU A 286 -11.36 20.64 -21.48
N GLU A 287 -11.37 20.43 -20.16
CA GLU A 287 -11.57 21.50 -19.17
C GLU A 287 -10.44 22.56 -19.27
N VAL A 288 -9.19 22.13 -19.42
CA VAL A 288 -8.02 23.01 -19.58
C VAL A 288 -8.14 23.83 -20.86
N TYR A 289 -8.46 23.22 -22.01
CA TYR A 289 -8.59 23.93 -23.27
C TYR A 289 -9.77 24.91 -23.28
N ARG A 290 -10.91 24.55 -22.67
CA ARG A 290 -12.02 25.49 -22.49
C ARG A 290 -11.59 26.72 -21.68
N SER A 291 -10.85 26.52 -20.61
CA SER A 291 -10.33 27.59 -19.76
C SER A 291 -9.30 28.47 -20.46
N LYS A 292 -8.56 27.92 -21.43
CA LYS A 292 -7.63 28.66 -22.33
C LYS A 292 -8.35 29.34 -23.52
N GLY A 293 -9.65 29.11 -23.71
CA GLY A 293 -10.40 29.62 -24.87
C GLY A 293 -10.15 28.82 -26.17
N MET A 294 -9.49 27.68 -26.10
CA MET A 294 -9.15 26.82 -27.24
C MET A 294 -10.30 25.83 -27.53
N LEU A 295 -11.45 26.37 -27.97
CA LEU A 295 -12.70 25.60 -28.07
C LEU A 295 -12.59 24.39 -29.02
N GLY A 296 -11.89 24.54 -30.16
CA GLY A 296 -11.72 23.45 -31.12
C GLY A 296 -10.92 22.27 -30.57
N ASP A 297 -9.89 22.53 -29.75
CA ASP A 297 -9.13 21.47 -29.09
C ASP A 297 -9.95 20.83 -27.96
N ALA A 298 -10.70 21.63 -27.21
CA ALA A 298 -11.61 21.14 -26.18
C ALA A 298 -12.67 20.17 -26.76
N ASP A 299 -13.32 20.55 -27.88
CA ASP A 299 -14.34 19.70 -28.51
C ASP A 299 -13.73 18.38 -29.02
N ARG A 300 -12.50 18.42 -29.55
CA ARG A 300 -11.77 17.21 -29.96
C ARG A 300 -11.51 16.27 -28.76
N GLU A 301 -11.04 16.78 -27.64
CA GLU A 301 -10.79 15.97 -26.43
C GLU A 301 -12.10 15.38 -25.87
N ALA A 302 -13.20 16.14 -25.91
CA ALA A 302 -14.52 15.66 -25.51
C ALA A 302 -15.01 14.50 -26.40
N GLU A 303 -14.78 14.56 -27.71
CA GLU A 303 -15.10 13.46 -28.63
C GLU A 303 -14.29 12.21 -28.36
N ILE A 304 -12.97 12.35 -28.11
CA ILE A 304 -12.08 11.23 -27.76
C ILE A 304 -12.55 10.61 -26.45
N TYR A 305 -12.79 11.41 -25.42
CA TYR A 305 -13.28 10.92 -24.14
C TYR A 305 -14.58 10.12 -24.31
N LYS A 306 -15.55 10.65 -25.06
CA LYS A 306 -16.83 10.00 -25.34
C LYS A 306 -16.64 8.66 -26.06
N SER A 307 -15.77 8.61 -27.06
CA SER A 307 -15.52 7.39 -27.85
C SER A 307 -14.85 6.30 -27.01
N LYS A 308 -13.86 6.66 -26.18
CA LYS A 308 -13.12 5.71 -25.36
C LYS A 308 -13.86 5.30 -24.08
N SER A 309 -14.76 6.14 -23.54
CA SER A 309 -15.54 5.85 -22.34
C SER A 309 -16.82 5.07 -22.59
N SER A 310 -17.28 4.97 -23.86
CA SER A 310 -18.45 4.16 -24.21
C SER A 310 -18.10 2.67 -24.17
N PRO A 311 -18.89 1.84 -23.45
CA PRO A 311 -18.66 0.39 -23.47
C PRO A 311 -18.85 -0.10 -24.92
N HIS A 312 -17.85 -0.80 -25.44
CA HIS A 312 -18.02 -1.55 -26.69
C HIS A 312 -19.13 -2.57 -26.50
N HIS A 313 -20.22 -2.41 -27.23
CA HIS A 313 -21.32 -3.38 -27.32
C HIS A 313 -20.84 -4.66 -28.01
#